data_c1288e73acb9a92c2cae0a81fd801622
#
_entry.id   c1288e73acb9a92c2cae0a81fd801622
#
_cell.length_a   1.000
_cell.length_b   1.000
_cell.length_c   1.000
_cell.angle_alpha   90.00
_cell.angle_beta   90.00
_cell.angle_gamma   90.00
#
_symmetry.space_group_name_H-M   'P 1'
#
loop_
_entity.id
_entity.type
_entity.pdbx_description
1 polymer ?
#
loop_
_entity_poly.entity_id
_entity_poly.type
_entity_poly.pdbx_seq_one_letter_code
_entity_poly.pdbx_strand_id
1 'polypeptide(L)' 'MKILVTGSKGQLGNELQLLAAKRPDPEFIFTDYQELDITSIDAVNRFVKEARPDWIIN' A
#
# COMPACT_ATOMS: atom_id res chain seq x y z
N MET A 1 -1.34 7.74 10.89
CA MET A 1 -0.33 6.78 10.36
C MET A 1 -0.74 6.33 8.97
N LYS A 2 0.18 6.35 8.05
CA LYS A 2 -0.05 5.88 6.68
C LYS A 2 0.69 4.57 6.45
N ILE A 3 0.01 3.59 5.91
CA ILE A 3 0.58 2.28 5.62
C ILE A 3 0.37 1.97 4.14
N LEU A 4 1.46 1.81 3.42
CA LEU A 4 1.41 1.42 2.02
C LEU A 4 1.37 -0.11 1.94
N VAL A 5 0.38 -0.65 1.24
CA VAL A 5 0.24 -2.09 1.03
C VAL A 5 0.42 -2.38 -0.45
N THR A 6 1.48 -3.11 -0.79
CA THR A 6 1.68 -3.59 -2.16
C THR A 6 1.02 -4.95 -2.31
N GLY A 7 0.68 -5.32 -3.55
CA GLY A 7 0.00 -6.58 -3.79
C GLY A 7 -1.39 -6.62 -3.15
N SER A 8 -2.14 -5.52 -3.26
CA SER A 8 -3.42 -5.34 -2.57
C SER A 8 -4.48 -6.35 -2.98
N LYS A 9 -4.32 -7.02 -4.11
CA LYS A 9 -5.25 -8.04 -4.58
C LYS A 9 -4.93 -9.44 -4.06
N GLY A 10 -3.82 -9.58 -3.31
CA GLY A 10 -3.50 -10.84 -2.66
C GLY A 10 -4.36 -11.07 -1.42
N GLN A 11 -4.18 -12.24 -0.79
CA GLN A 11 -4.99 -12.62 0.36
C GLN A 11 -4.85 -11.65 1.53
N LEU A 12 -3.61 -11.31 1.88
CA LEU A 12 -3.35 -10.36 2.97
C LEU A 12 -3.91 -8.98 2.65
N GLY A 13 -3.73 -8.53 1.41
CA GLY A 13 -4.26 -7.24 0.98
C GLY A 13 -5.77 -7.17 1.10
N ASN A 14 -6.48 -8.24 0.71
CA ASN A 14 -7.93 -8.30 0.83
C ASN A 14 -8.39 -8.21 2.27
N GLU A 15 -7.71 -8.90 3.18
CA GLU A 15 -8.05 -8.86 4.61
C GLU A 15 -7.80 -7.47 5.20
N LEU A 16 -6.71 -6.83 4.80
CA LEU A 16 -6.40 -5.47 5.25
C LEU A 16 -7.41 -4.46 4.72
N GLN A 17 -7.93 -4.65 3.50
CA GLN A 17 -8.98 -3.78 2.97
C GLN A 17 -10.26 -3.90 3.79
N LEU A 18 -10.62 -5.08 4.23
CA LEU A 18 -11.77 -5.27 5.10
C LEU A 18 -11.57 -4.58 6.44
N LEU A 19 -10.37 -4.67 7.00
CA LEU A 19 -10.05 -4.00 8.25
C LEU A 19 -10.08 -2.48 8.10
N ALA A 20 -9.54 -1.96 7.00
CA ALA A 20 -9.51 -0.53 6.72
C ALA A 20 -10.92 0.07 6.61
N ALA A 21 -11.88 -0.70 6.09
CA ALA A 21 -13.26 -0.24 5.98
C ALA A 21 -13.93 -0.03 7.33
N LYS A 22 -13.40 -0.67 8.38
CA LYS A 22 -13.97 -0.59 9.74
C LYS A 22 -13.32 0.47 10.60
N ARG A 23 -12.12 0.94 10.22
CA ARG A 23 -11.34 1.87 11.04
C ARG A 23 -10.72 2.96 10.17
N PRO A 24 -10.91 4.23 10.53
CA PRO A 24 -10.31 5.34 9.77
C PRO A 24 -8.81 5.48 9.98
N ASP A 25 -8.27 4.94 11.08
CA ASP A 25 -6.84 5.00 11.40
C ASP A 25 -6.36 3.59 11.80
N PRO A 26 -5.27 3.11 11.24
CA PRO A 26 -4.35 3.79 10.31
C PRO A 26 -4.93 3.95 8.91
N GLU A 27 -4.39 4.91 8.16
CA GLU A 27 -4.74 5.11 6.76
C GLU A 27 -3.96 4.13 5.91
N PHE A 28 -4.67 3.31 5.15
CA PHE A 28 -4.04 2.35 4.25
C PHE A 28 -4.05 2.86 2.82
N ILE A 29 -2.93 2.71 2.14
CA ILE A 29 -2.81 3.01 0.71
C ILE A 29 -2.59 1.68 0.01
N PHE A 30 -3.60 1.22 -0.73
CA PHE A 30 -3.57 -0.08 -1.40
C PHE A 30 -3.13 0.07 -2.84
N THR A 31 -2.10 -0.67 -3.23
CA THR A 31 -1.61 -0.70 -4.62
C THR A 31 -1.41 -2.13 -5.07
N ASP A 32 -1.62 -2.36 -6.37
CA ASP A 32 -1.28 -3.63 -6.98
C ASP A 32 -0.18 -3.43 -8.02
N TYR A 33 0.18 -4.50 -8.72
CA TYR A 33 1.26 -4.45 -9.70
C TYR A 33 0.99 -3.43 -10.82
N GLN A 34 -0.26 -3.26 -11.21
CA GLN A 34 -0.60 -2.33 -12.29
C GLN A 34 -0.43 -0.88 -11.85
N GLU A 35 -0.69 -0.59 -10.59
CA GLU A 35 -0.56 0.77 -10.05
C GLU A 35 0.87 1.07 -9.63
N LEU A 36 1.55 0.07 -9.07
CA LEU A 36 2.91 0.22 -8.58
C LEU A 36 3.70 -1.05 -8.86
N ASP A 37 4.61 -0.99 -9.82
CA ASP A 37 5.50 -2.09 -10.15
C ASP A 37 6.66 -2.10 -9.15
N ILE A 38 6.60 -3.00 -8.18
CA ILE A 38 7.62 -3.10 -7.13
C ILE A 38 8.97 -3.59 -7.65
N THR A 39 9.03 -4.07 -8.89
CA THR A 39 10.31 -4.43 -9.53
C THR A 39 11.04 -3.22 -10.09
N SER A 40 10.35 -2.08 -10.18
CA SER A 40 10.94 -0.83 -10.65
C SER A 40 11.34 0.03 -9.45
N ILE A 41 12.64 0.15 -9.22
CA ILE A 41 13.17 0.96 -8.11
C ILE A 41 12.75 2.42 -8.25
N ASP A 42 12.79 2.95 -9.48
CA ASP A 42 12.40 4.35 -9.72
C ASP A 42 10.93 4.60 -9.40
N ALA A 43 10.05 3.65 -9.79
CA ALA A 43 8.63 3.79 -9.53
C ALA A 43 8.34 3.75 -8.03
N VAL A 44 8.99 2.82 -7.31
CA VAL A 44 8.83 2.69 -5.86
C VAL A 44 9.31 3.97 -5.16
N ASN A 45 10.49 4.44 -5.50
CA ASN A 45 11.04 5.64 -4.88
C ASN A 45 10.16 6.86 -5.10
N ARG A 46 9.64 7.02 -6.31
CA ARG A 46 8.74 8.12 -6.64
C ARG A 46 7.46 8.04 -5.85
N PHE A 47 6.86 6.85 -5.78
CA PHE A 47 5.61 6.65 -5.06
C PHE A 47 5.77 6.92 -3.57
N VAL A 48 6.84 6.38 -2.96
CA VAL A 48 7.12 6.59 -1.55
C VAL A 48 7.36 8.06 -1.24
N LYS A 49 8.08 8.75 -2.11
CA LYS A 49 8.36 10.18 -1.94
C LYS A 49 7.08 11.01 -1.94
N GLU A 50 6.12 10.65 -2.79
CA GLU A 50 4.85 11.39 -2.89
C GLU A 50 3.89 11.02 -1.76
N ALA A 51 3.74 9.73 -1.48
CA ALA A 51 2.77 9.24 -0.50
C ALA A 51 3.25 9.40 0.94
N ARG A 52 4.57 9.33 1.16
CA ARG A 52 5.20 9.40 2.49
C ARG A 52 4.58 8.45 3.50
N PRO A 53 4.54 7.14 3.19
CA PRO A 53 3.99 6.18 4.15
C PRO A 53 4.90 6.02 5.36
N ASP A 54 4.31 5.73 6.51
CA ASP A 54 5.08 5.41 7.72
C ASP A 54 5.58 3.97 7.68
N TRP A 55 4.81 3.09 7.05
CA TRP A 55 5.12 1.67 6.93
C TRP A 55 4.80 1.17 5.53
N ILE A 56 5.50 0.13 5.12
CA ILE A 56 5.26 -0.56 3.86
C ILE A 56 5.08 -2.04 4.16
N ILE A 57 3.94 -2.58 3.72
CA ILE A 57 3.67 -4.02 3.78
C ILE A 57 3.72 -4.57 2.37
N ASN A 58 4.60 -5.51 2.16
CA ASN A 58 4.80 -6.11 0.86
C ASN A 58 4.36 -7.56 0.86
#